data_78320c8228c90953809573c0694b342a
#
_entry.id   78320c8228c90953809573c0694b342a
#
_cell.length_a   1.000
_cell.length_b   1.000
_cell.length_c   1.000
_cell.angle_alpha   90.00
_cell.angle_beta   90.00
_cell.angle_gamma   90.00
#
_symmetry.space_group_name_H-M   'P 1'
#
loop_
_entity.id
_entity.type
_entity.pdbx_description
1 polymer ?
#
loop_
_entity_poly.entity_id
_entity_poly.type
_entity_poly.pdbx_seq_one_letter_code
_entity_poly.pdbx_strand_id
1 'polypeptide(L)'
;MSQPGNDQHNPLDRPAPYGQAYGRPAFGQQPFGRAVVVQEPKLPWSRAIAVTIALFLVAGAIAGWAWQQFAPLAQYTVDENGGALGEEQMTKVFGPDGSFTAIGFLTAAVLGAGLFWWLRNYGPWAVGIVVLGSALGGGIAWGVGMLLGHDPLQPRLQAAKPGDLIDAPLELHTWTPLAAWLVGAALAAAIIAATTWRADPVATGSVSAASESSPQVH
;
A
#
# COMPACT_ATOMS: atom_id res chain seq x y z
N MET A 1 32.25 99.97 -15.94
CA MET A 1 31.69 99.42 -17.18
C MET A 1 31.21 98.04 -16.92
N SER A 2 29.91 97.90 -16.58
CA SER A 2 29.28 96.66 -16.18
C SER A 2 28.34 96.23 -17.29
N GLN A 3 28.52 95.03 -17.83
CA GLN A 3 27.56 94.47 -18.76
C GLN A 3 26.45 93.72 -17.99
N PRO A 4 25.19 93.91 -18.36
CA PRO A 4 24.10 93.10 -17.74
C PRO A 4 24.01 91.72 -18.35
N GLY A 5 23.90 90.72 -17.48
CA GLY A 5 23.68 89.32 -17.85
C GLY A 5 22.34 89.14 -18.50
N ASN A 6 22.35 88.42 -19.59
CA ASN A 6 21.17 88.04 -20.34
C ASN A 6 20.65 86.69 -19.84
N ASP A 7 19.73 86.79 -18.92
CA ASP A 7 19.02 85.54 -18.41
C ASP A 7 17.99 85.09 -19.44
N GLN A 8 18.45 84.40 -20.46
CA GLN A 8 17.54 83.71 -21.36
C GLN A 8 16.90 82.49 -20.59
N HIS A 9 15.73 82.75 -20.06
CA HIS A 9 14.86 81.73 -19.54
C HIS A 9 14.51 80.78 -20.69
N ASN A 10 15.08 79.55 -20.65
CA ASN A 10 14.76 78.48 -21.58
C ASN A 10 13.35 77.95 -21.26
N PRO A 11 12.37 78.08 -22.15
CA PRO A 11 11.00 77.64 -21.91
C PRO A 11 10.85 76.07 -21.81
N LEU A 12 11.95 75.37 -21.95
CA LEU A 12 11.95 73.90 -21.88
C LEU A 12 12.22 73.33 -20.47
N ASP A 13 12.55 74.22 -19.50
CA ASP A 13 12.75 73.80 -18.10
C ASP A 13 11.45 73.80 -17.26
N ARG A 14 10.32 73.51 -17.89
CA ARG A 14 9.14 73.13 -17.10
C ARG A 14 9.31 71.73 -16.62
N PRO A 15 9.43 71.49 -15.30
CA PRO A 15 9.35 70.14 -14.80
C PRO A 15 7.98 69.54 -15.15
N ALA A 16 7.99 68.43 -15.87
CA ALA A 16 6.78 67.69 -16.16
C ALA A 16 6.07 67.38 -14.83
N PRO A 17 4.73 67.48 -14.77
CA PRO A 17 3.99 67.12 -13.57
C PRO A 17 4.17 65.62 -13.35
N TYR A 18 5.13 65.26 -12.51
CA TYR A 18 5.26 63.96 -11.95
C TYR A 18 4.08 63.69 -11.05
N GLY A 19 3.13 62.96 -11.54
CA GLY A 19 2.04 62.68 -10.65
C GLY A 19 0.87 61.92 -11.21
N GLN A 20 1.08 61.12 -12.20
CA GLN A 20 0.21 59.97 -12.35
C GLN A 20 1.07 58.73 -12.16
N ALA A 21 1.24 58.36 -10.88
CA ALA A 21 1.50 57.02 -10.54
C ALA A 21 0.42 56.17 -11.23
N TYR A 22 0.75 55.67 -12.43
CA TYR A 22 0.05 54.50 -12.92
C TYR A 22 0.08 53.48 -11.77
N GLY A 23 -1.02 53.43 -11.06
CA GLY A 23 -1.28 52.38 -10.13
C GLY A 23 -1.02 51.11 -10.93
N ARG A 24 0.15 50.51 -10.70
CA ARG A 24 0.33 49.10 -11.07
C ARG A 24 -0.91 48.43 -10.58
N PRO A 25 -1.71 47.78 -11.45
CA PRO A 25 -2.74 46.94 -10.95
C PRO A 25 -2.03 46.06 -9.90
N ALA A 26 -2.44 46.18 -8.65
CA ALA A 26 -2.08 45.24 -7.66
C ALA A 26 -2.56 43.91 -8.26
N PHE A 27 -1.63 43.29 -9.02
CA PHE A 27 -1.79 41.85 -9.28
C PHE A 27 -1.99 41.28 -7.89
N GLY A 28 -3.28 41.04 -7.62
CA GLY A 28 -3.68 40.45 -6.37
C GLY A 28 -2.71 39.32 -6.19
N GLN A 29 -1.94 39.42 -5.14
CA GLN A 29 -1.26 38.27 -4.60
C GLN A 29 -2.39 37.28 -4.35
N GLN A 30 -2.76 36.57 -5.43
CA GLN A 30 -3.47 35.33 -5.24
C GLN A 30 -2.56 34.59 -4.26
N PRO A 31 -3.07 34.18 -3.11
CA PRO A 31 -2.33 33.32 -2.27
C PRO A 31 -2.19 31.99 -3.04
N PHE A 32 -1.24 31.95 -3.99
CA PHE A 32 -0.66 30.74 -4.51
C PHE A 32 0.08 30.12 -3.36
N GLY A 33 -0.66 29.39 -2.58
CA GLY A 33 -0.15 28.76 -1.40
C GLY A 33 -1.31 28.47 -0.48
N ARG A 34 -2.24 27.68 -0.93
CA ARG A 34 -2.77 26.72 0.02
C ARG A 34 -1.51 26.01 0.50
N ALA A 35 -0.98 26.45 1.64
CA ALA A 35 0.06 25.73 2.31
C ALA A 35 -0.49 24.29 2.39
N VAL A 36 0.04 23.43 1.54
CA VAL A 36 -0.15 22.00 1.72
C VAL A 36 0.46 21.80 3.08
N VAL A 37 -0.39 21.71 4.09
CA VAL A 37 0.02 21.31 5.43
C VAL A 37 0.48 19.89 5.19
N VAL A 38 1.77 19.75 4.86
CA VAL A 38 2.46 18.48 4.84
C VAL A 38 2.44 18.06 6.29
N GLN A 39 1.45 17.24 6.62
CA GLN A 39 1.32 16.69 7.94
C GLN A 39 2.56 15.82 8.14
N GLU A 40 3.51 16.34 8.92
CA GLU A 40 4.74 15.61 9.18
C GLU A 40 4.40 14.22 9.73
N PRO A 41 4.98 13.17 9.18
CA PRO A 41 4.70 11.83 9.63
C PRO A 41 5.09 11.71 11.11
N LYS A 42 4.18 11.20 11.93
CA LYS A 42 4.35 11.07 13.39
C LYS A 42 5.56 10.23 13.80
N LEU A 43 6.06 9.37 12.92
CA LEU A 43 7.25 8.55 13.13
C LEU A 43 8.28 8.78 12.01
N PRO A 44 9.59 8.66 12.31
CA PRO A 44 10.60 8.63 11.27
C PRO A 44 10.39 7.40 10.36
N TRP A 45 10.66 7.59 9.08
CA TRP A 45 10.44 6.60 8.02
C TRP A 45 10.99 5.21 8.34
N SER A 46 12.21 5.15 8.90
CA SER A 46 12.85 3.89 9.30
C SER A 46 12.05 3.11 10.34
N ARG A 47 11.46 3.81 11.32
CA ARG A 47 10.61 3.17 12.32
C ARG A 47 9.30 2.67 11.74
N ALA A 48 8.70 3.42 10.81
CA ALA A 48 7.49 2.99 10.13
C ALA A 48 7.71 1.70 9.34
N ILE A 49 8.84 1.60 8.61
CA ILE A 49 9.24 0.37 7.90
C ILE A 49 9.45 -0.78 8.89
N ALA A 50 10.23 -0.54 9.96
CA ALA A 50 10.54 -1.58 10.94
C ALA A 50 9.28 -2.13 11.61
N VAL A 51 8.34 -1.27 12.00
CA VAL A 51 7.06 -1.68 12.60
C VAL A 51 6.23 -2.48 11.60
N THR A 52 6.15 -2.05 10.33
CA THR A 52 5.40 -2.76 9.30
C THR A 52 5.96 -4.17 9.08
N ILE A 53 7.27 -4.29 8.92
CA ILE A 53 7.93 -5.58 8.74
C ILE A 53 7.71 -6.46 9.98
N ALA A 54 7.93 -5.93 11.19
CA ALA A 54 7.76 -6.68 12.43
C ALA A 54 6.33 -7.24 12.58
N LEU A 55 5.31 -6.43 12.25
CA LEU A 55 3.92 -6.87 12.30
C LEU A 55 3.63 -8.00 11.30
N PHE A 56 4.16 -7.90 10.08
CA PHE A 56 4.00 -8.98 9.10
C PHE A 56 4.75 -10.24 9.49
N LEU A 57 5.94 -10.14 10.09
CA LEU A 57 6.69 -11.30 10.57
C LEU A 57 5.93 -12.01 11.70
N VAL A 58 5.40 -11.27 12.67
CA VAL A 58 4.62 -11.84 13.78
C VAL A 58 3.33 -12.48 13.26
N ALA A 59 2.60 -11.77 12.39
CA ALA A 59 1.38 -12.32 11.81
C ALA A 59 1.65 -13.51 10.90
N GLY A 60 2.76 -13.51 10.17
CA GLY A 60 3.23 -14.64 9.38
C GLY A 60 3.49 -15.86 10.25
N ALA A 61 4.17 -15.69 11.39
CA ALA A 61 4.42 -16.79 12.33
C ALA A 61 3.10 -17.38 12.89
N ILE A 62 2.16 -16.50 13.28
CA ILE A 62 0.83 -16.94 13.75
C ILE A 62 0.05 -17.66 12.64
N ALA A 63 0.08 -17.12 11.43
CA ALA A 63 -0.60 -17.71 10.27
C ALA A 63 0.00 -19.08 9.90
N GLY A 64 1.33 -19.21 9.96
CA GLY A 64 2.00 -20.49 9.73
C GLY A 64 1.66 -21.54 10.77
N TRP A 65 1.60 -21.16 12.05
CA TRP A 65 1.10 -22.02 13.11
C TRP A 65 -0.36 -22.42 12.89
N ALA A 66 -1.23 -21.46 12.56
CA ALA A 66 -2.63 -21.74 12.27
C ALA A 66 -2.78 -22.67 11.05
N TRP A 67 -1.97 -22.45 10.01
CA TRP A 67 -1.98 -23.33 8.85
C TRP A 67 -1.64 -24.77 9.23
N GLN A 68 -0.60 -24.99 10.02
CA GLN A 68 -0.23 -26.33 10.51
C GLN A 68 -1.37 -26.99 11.32
N GLN A 69 -2.14 -26.21 12.11
CA GLN A 69 -3.23 -26.75 12.91
C GLN A 69 -4.51 -27.06 12.12
N PHE A 70 -4.79 -26.29 11.08
CA PHE A 70 -6.08 -26.31 10.39
C PHE A 70 -6.01 -26.81 8.95
N ALA A 71 -4.82 -27.12 8.43
CA ALA A 71 -4.70 -27.65 7.07
C ALA A 71 -5.38 -29.03 6.96
N PRO A 72 -6.30 -29.21 6.01
CA PRO A 72 -6.90 -30.51 5.75
C PRO A 72 -5.86 -31.39 5.05
N LEU A 73 -5.34 -32.39 5.77
CA LEU A 73 -4.36 -33.33 5.25
C LEU A 73 -5.07 -34.53 4.61
N ALA A 74 -4.51 -35.03 3.50
CA ALA A 74 -4.92 -36.31 2.94
C ALA A 74 -4.45 -37.46 3.85
N GLN A 75 -5.18 -38.59 3.86
CA GLN A 75 -4.86 -39.74 4.69
C GLN A 75 -4.47 -40.93 3.83
N TYR A 76 -3.34 -41.53 4.13
CA TYR A 76 -2.93 -42.83 3.60
C TYR A 76 -3.55 -43.94 4.40
N THR A 77 -4.14 -44.94 3.73
CA THR A 77 -4.52 -46.19 4.33
C THR A 77 -3.37 -47.17 4.14
N VAL A 78 -2.90 -47.72 5.24
CA VAL A 78 -1.81 -48.72 5.21
C VAL A 78 -2.40 -50.09 4.87
N ASP A 79 -1.85 -50.76 3.85
CA ASP A 79 -2.16 -52.12 3.49
C ASP A 79 -0.90 -53.02 3.58
N GLU A 80 -1.00 -54.27 3.21
CA GLU A 80 0.13 -55.22 3.24
C GLU A 80 1.27 -54.84 2.28
N ASN A 81 0.99 -53.97 1.27
CA ASN A 81 1.94 -53.51 0.26
C ASN A 81 2.49 -52.11 0.54
N GLY A 82 2.03 -51.43 1.57
CA GLY A 82 2.41 -50.08 1.95
C GLY A 82 1.22 -49.12 2.08
N GLY A 83 1.47 -47.81 2.07
CA GLY A 83 0.42 -46.82 2.17
C GLY A 83 -0.19 -46.49 0.80
N ALA A 84 -1.51 -46.58 0.66
CA ALA A 84 -2.26 -46.19 -0.52
C ALA A 84 -3.16 -44.98 -0.27
N LEU A 85 -3.26 -44.07 -1.22
CA LEU A 85 -4.23 -42.96 -1.22
C LEU A 85 -5.51 -43.42 -1.93
N GLY A 86 -6.63 -43.42 -1.21
CA GLY A 86 -7.94 -43.65 -1.85
C GLY A 86 -8.33 -42.48 -2.76
N GLU A 87 -9.20 -42.74 -3.74
CA GLU A 87 -9.69 -41.72 -4.70
C GLU A 87 -10.29 -40.49 -4.00
N GLU A 88 -11.00 -40.71 -2.88
CA GLU A 88 -11.60 -39.66 -2.08
C GLU A 88 -10.54 -38.74 -1.42
N GLN A 89 -9.38 -39.30 -1.08
CA GLN A 89 -8.28 -38.54 -0.46
C GLN A 89 -7.45 -37.76 -1.49
N MET A 90 -7.50 -38.13 -2.77
CA MET A 90 -6.78 -37.40 -3.83
C MET A 90 -7.23 -35.93 -3.97
N THR A 91 -8.51 -35.64 -3.68
CA THR A 91 -9.02 -34.27 -3.68
C THR A 91 -8.45 -33.44 -2.53
N LYS A 92 -8.04 -34.07 -1.44
CA LYS A 92 -7.47 -33.41 -0.25
C LYS A 92 -5.96 -33.14 -0.37
N VAL A 93 -5.29 -33.68 -1.38
CA VAL A 93 -3.85 -33.45 -1.60
C VAL A 93 -3.51 -31.97 -1.71
N PHE A 94 -4.38 -31.19 -2.36
CA PHE A 94 -4.23 -29.73 -2.48
C PHE A 94 -4.89 -28.95 -1.32
N GLY A 95 -5.41 -29.62 -0.32
CA GLY A 95 -6.01 -29.00 0.86
C GLY A 95 -5.07 -28.03 1.60
N PRO A 96 -3.80 -28.41 1.84
CA PRO A 96 -2.82 -27.53 2.44
C PRO A 96 -2.58 -26.23 1.63
N ASP A 97 -2.49 -26.32 0.30
CA ASP A 97 -2.31 -25.18 -0.59
C ASP A 97 -3.52 -24.22 -0.52
N GLY A 98 -4.73 -24.78 -0.52
CA GLY A 98 -5.98 -24.00 -0.42
C GLY A 98 -6.11 -23.29 0.92
N SER A 99 -5.83 -23.97 2.03
CA SER A 99 -5.90 -23.38 3.37
C SER A 99 -4.82 -22.33 3.59
N PHE A 100 -3.59 -22.56 3.13
CA PHE A 100 -2.53 -21.54 3.16
C PHE A 100 -2.91 -20.29 2.36
N THR A 101 -3.48 -20.50 1.17
CA THR A 101 -3.97 -19.40 0.32
C THR A 101 -5.02 -18.57 1.05
N ALA A 102 -6.01 -19.20 1.65
CA ALA A 102 -7.09 -18.51 2.36
C ALA A 102 -6.59 -17.74 3.59
N ILE A 103 -5.80 -18.42 4.46
CA ILE A 103 -5.23 -17.79 5.66
C ILE A 103 -4.30 -16.65 5.28
N GLY A 104 -3.44 -16.87 4.28
CA GLY A 104 -2.48 -15.88 3.81
C GLY A 104 -3.15 -14.65 3.21
N PHE A 105 -4.11 -14.85 2.32
CA PHE A 105 -4.87 -13.76 1.71
C PHE A 105 -5.59 -12.91 2.76
N LEU A 106 -6.34 -13.54 3.68
CA LEU A 106 -7.07 -12.83 4.72
C LEU A 106 -6.15 -12.07 5.67
N THR A 107 -5.08 -12.70 6.13
CA THR A 107 -4.09 -12.06 7.01
C THR A 107 -3.45 -10.86 6.33
N ALA A 108 -3.00 -11.02 5.09
CA ALA A 108 -2.37 -9.96 4.32
C ALA A 108 -3.34 -8.82 3.97
N ALA A 109 -4.60 -9.13 3.67
CA ALA A 109 -5.63 -8.13 3.39
C ALA A 109 -5.95 -7.28 4.63
N VAL A 110 -6.17 -7.91 5.79
CA VAL A 110 -6.49 -7.20 7.04
C VAL A 110 -5.32 -6.33 7.50
N LEU A 111 -4.11 -6.89 7.56
CA LEU A 111 -2.91 -6.13 7.93
C LEU A 111 -2.56 -5.07 6.90
N GLY A 112 -2.65 -5.42 5.62
CA GLY A 112 -2.39 -4.50 4.52
C GLY A 112 -3.31 -3.29 4.56
N ALA A 113 -4.61 -3.51 4.81
CA ALA A 113 -5.58 -2.44 4.98
C ALA A 113 -5.21 -1.52 6.15
N GLY A 114 -4.99 -2.08 7.34
CA GLY A 114 -4.67 -1.31 8.54
C GLY A 114 -3.35 -0.54 8.41
N LEU A 115 -2.31 -1.20 7.92
CA LEU A 115 -0.99 -0.60 7.74
C LEU A 115 -0.98 0.45 6.64
N PHE A 116 -1.66 0.21 5.51
CA PHE A 116 -1.76 1.21 4.46
C PHE A 116 -2.54 2.45 4.94
N TRP A 117 -3.63 2.26 5.68
CA TRP A 117 -4.36 3.36 6.30
C TRP A 117 -3.47 4.19 7.24
N TRP A 118 -2.65 3.53 8.04
CA TRP A 118 -1.72 4.18 8.94
C TRP A 118 -0.57 4.89 8.19
N LEU A 119 -0.06 4.27 7.10
CA LEU A 119 1.04 4.76 6.30
C LEU A 119 0.62 5.73 5.17
N ARG A 120 -0.66 6.03 4.99
CA ARG A 120 -1.17 6.83 3.86
C ARG A 120 -0.46 8.18 3.68
N ASN A 121 0.01 8.77 4.79
CA ASN A 121 0.71 10.08 4.77
C ASN A 121 2.14 9.99 4.23
N TYR A 122 2.68 8.78 4.00
CA TYR A 122 4.00 8.56 3.39
C TYR A 122 3.95 8.48 1.86
N GLY A 123 2.78 8.71 1.27
CA GLY A 123 2.61 8.69 -0.18
C GLY A 123 2.67 7.30 -0.82
N PRO A 124 2.97 7.21 -2.13
CA PRO A 124 2.88 5.96 -2.89
C PRO A 124 3.83 4.85 -2.41
N TRP A 125 4.93 5.21 -1.75
CA TRP A 125 5.89 4.25 -1.19
C TRP A 125 5.29 3.36 -0.10
N ALA A 126 4.20 3.82 0.55
CA ALA A 126 3.48 3.02 1.55
C ALA A 126 3.00 1.68 1.00
N VAL A 127 2.53 1.66 -0.26
CA VAL A 127 2.10 0.42 -0.94
C VAL A 127 3.28 -0.56 -1.05
N GLY A 128 4.43 -0.07 -1.53
CA GLY A 128 5.63 -0.89 -1.69
C GLY A 128 6.09 -1.54 -0.38
N ILE A 129 6.05 -0.79 0.73
CA ILE A 129 6.44 -1.30 2.05
C ILE A 129 5.47 -2.37 2.54
N VAL A 130 4.16 -2.14 2.39
CA VAL A 130 3.13 -3.08 2.80
C VAL A 130 3.23 -4.38 1.99
N VAL A 131 3.42 -4.29 0.68
CA VAL A 131 3.59 -5.45 -0.20
C VAL A 131 4.86 -6.22 0.13
N LEU A 132 6.00 -5.53 0.35
CA LEU A 132 7.25 -6.17 0.76
C LEU A 132 7.11 -6.85 2.13
N GLY A 133 6.49 -6.18 3.09
CA GLY A 133 6.19 -6.76 4.41
C GLY A 133 5.35 -8.03 4.29
N SER A 134 4.32 -8.00 3.44
CA SER A 134 3.46 -9.14 3.14
C SER A 134 4.23 -10.31 2.52
N ALA A 135 5.15 -10.05 1.60
CA ALA A 135 6.01 -11.09 1.02
C ALA A 135 6.86 -11.79 2.09
N LEU A 136 7.47 -11.02 2.98
CA LEU A 136 8.25 -11.54 4.11
C LEU A 136 7.37 -12.32 5.08
N GLY A 137 6.17 -11.80 5.41
CA GLY A 137 5.19 -12.49 6.24
C GLY A 137 4.78 -13.85 5.67
N GLY A 138 4.52 -13.92 4.37
CA GLY A 138 4.20 -15.16 3.66
C GLY A 138 5.35 -16.18 3.71
N GLY A 139 6.59 -15.72 3.52
CA GLY A 139 7.77 -16.55 3.66
C GLY A 139 7.94 -17.12 5.08
N ILE A 140 7.73 -16.30 6.10
CA ILE A 140 7.76 -16.73 7.50
C ILE A 140 6.61 -17.71 7.80
N ALA A 141 5.39 -17.46 7.30
CA ALA A 141 4.26 -18.36 7.49
C ALA A 141 4.55 -19.75 6.91
N TRP A 142 5.08 -19.81 5.70
CA TRP A 142 5.51 -21.04 5.08
C TRP A 142 6.59 -21.74 5.92
N GLY A 143 7.66 -21.02 6.28
CA GLY A 143 8.77 -21.58 7.05
C GLY A 143 8.34 -22.12 8.41
N VAL A 144 7.50 -21.38 9.16
CA VAL A 144 6.98 -21.82 10.47
C VAL A 144 6.07 -23.03 10.30
N GLY A 145 5.15 -23.01 9.32
CA GLY A 145 4.25 -24.14 9.07
C GLY A 145 5.02 -25.40 8.72
N MET A 146 6.01 -25.31 7.83
CA MET A 146 6.88 -26.43 7.48
C MET A 146 7.70 -26.94 8.65
N LEU A 147 8.25 -26.03 9.47
CA LEU A 147 9.06 -26.42 10.64
C LEU A 147 8.24 -27.16 11.68
N LEU A 148 7.01 -26.70 11.92
CA LEU A 148 6.11 -27.33 12.92
C LEU A 148 5.42 -28.58 12.39
N GLY A 149 5.14 -28.62 11.07
CA GLY A 149 4.48 -29.74 10.41
C GLY A 149 5.44 -30.79 9.84
N HIS A 150 6.75 -30.66 10.13
CA HIS A 150 7.75 -31.58 9.62
C HIS A 150 7.69 -32.95 10.37
N ASP A 151 6.89 -33.85 9.82
CA ASP A 151 6.79 -35.20 10.32
C ASP A 151 7.03 -36.18 9.15
N PRO A 152 8.21 -36.86 9.12
CA PRO A 152 8.60 -37.68 7.98
C PRO A 152 7.65 -38.87 7.81
N LEU A 153 7.06 -39.00 6.64
CA LEU A 153 6.06 -40.02 6.30
C LEU A 153 6.64 -41.42 6.35
N GLN A 154 7.86 -41.64 5.89
CA GLN A 154 8.47 -42.97 5.76
C GLN A 154 8.58 -43.75 7.09
N PRO A 155 9.13 -43.20 8.18
CA PRO A 155 9.17 -43.89 9.46
C PRO A 155 7.78 -44.22 10.01
N ARG A 156 6.80 -43.35 9.77
CA ARG A 156 5.42 -43.57 10.22
C ARG A 156 4.75 -44.71 9.49
N LEU A 157 4.94 -44.83 8.17
CA LEU A 157 4.46 -45.93 7.35
C LEU A 157 5.10 -47.25 7.77
N GLN A 158 6.39 -47.29 8.11
CA GLN A 158 7.10 -48.48 8.54
C GLN A 158 6.65 -48.97 9.94
N ALA A 159 6.23 -48.05 10.80
CA ALA A 159 5.76 -48.39 12.16
C ALA A 159 4.25 -48.71 12.19
N ALA A 160 3.52 -48.45 11.12
CA ALA A 160 2.08 -48.62 11.06
C ALA A 160 1.69 -50.10 10.80
N LYS A 161 0.47 -50.43 11.19
CA LYS A 161 -0.14 -51.75 10.95
C LYS A 161 -1.12 -51.62 9.78
N PRO A 162 -1.39 -52.75 9.08
CA PRO A 162 -2.45 -52.81 8.09
C PRO A 162 -3.79 -52.33 8.67
N GLY A 163 -4.44 -51.37 8.01
CA GLY A 163 -5.66 -50.68 8.42
C GLY A 163 -5.46 -49.34 9.13
N ASP A 164 -4.23 -48.97 9.51
CA ASP A 164 -3.97 -47.65 10.10
C ASP A 164 -4.12 -46.54 9.07
N LEU A 165 -4.58 -45.36 9.54
CA LEU A 165 -4.67 -44.12 8.76
C LEU A 165 -3.52 -43.20 9.16
N ILE A 166 -2.75 -42.75 8.19
CA ILE A 166 -1.59 -41.87 8.40
C ILE A 166 -1.79 -40.60 7.58
N ASP A 167 -1.77 -39.44 8.27
CA ASP A 167 -1.87 -38.16 7.60
C ASP A 167 -0.66 -37.90 6.69
N ALA A 168 -0.91 -37.35 5.52
CA ALA A 168 0.11 -36.88 4.61
C ALA A 168 0.96 -35.76 5.26
N PRO A 169 2.24 -35.63 4.89
CA PRO A 169 3.06 -34.56 5.38
C PRO A 169 2.47 -33.19 4.94
N LEU A 170 2.65 -32.17 5.77
CA LEU A 170 2.25 -30.81 5.43
C LEU A 170 3.26 -30.25 4.43
N GLU A 171 2.84 -30.12 3.18
CA GLU A 171 3.67 -29.60 2.09
C GLU A 171 2.88 -28.64 1.21
N LEU A 172 3.56 -27.63 0.66
CA LEU A 172 3.01 -26.82 -0.44
C LEU A 172 3.45 -27.45 -1.76
N HIS A 173 2.48 -27.82 -2.58
CA HIS A 173 2.73 -28.43 -3.89
C HIS A 173 3.08 -27.38 -4.94
N THR A 174 2.71 -26.12 -4.73
CA THR A 174 2.94 -25.01 -5.65
C THR A 174 3.41 -23.75 -4.92
N TRP A 175 4.02 -22.80 -5.66
CA TRP A 175 4.39 -21.47 -5.13
C TRP A 175 3.24 -20.46 -5.18
N THR A 176 2.14 -20.83 -5.85
CA THR A 176 0.97 -19.95 -6.03
C THR A 176 0.37 -19.45 -4.72
N PRO A 177 0.25 -20.26 -3.66
CA PRO A 177 -0.26 -19.81 -2.37
C PRO A 177 0.50 -18.65 -1.74
N LEU A 178 1.81 -18.56 -1.98
CA LEU A 178 2.62 -17.43 -1.52
C LEU A 178 2.24 -16.11 -2.22
N ALA A 179 1.82 -16.18 -3.47
CA ALA A 179 1.33 -14.99 -4.19
C ALA A 179 0.04 -14.42 -3.59
N ALA A 180 -0.76 -15.23 -2.90
CA ALA A 180 -1.98 -14.77 -2.24
C ALA A 180 -1.72 -13.69 -1.17
N TRP A 181 -0.57 -13.76 -0.49
CA TRP A 181 -0.14 -12.73 0.46
C TRP A 181 0.05 -11.38 -0.23
N LEU A 182 0.76 -11.37 -1.35
CA LEU A 182 1.01 -10.15 -2.14
C LEU A 182 -0.29 -9.56 -2.67
N VAL A 183 -1.15 -10.42 -3.24
CA VAL A 183 -2.43 -10.02 -3.81
C VAL A 183 -3.36 -9.46 -2.74
N GLY A 184 -3.46 -10.11 -1.58
CA GLY A 184 -4.28 -9.66 -0.45
C GLY A 184 -3.88 -8.26 0.03
N ALA A 185 -2.58 -8.05 0.26
CA ALA A 185 -2.06 -6.75 0.69
C ALA A 185 -2.23 -5.65 -0.37
N ALA A 186 -1.92 -5.96 -1.64
CA ALA A 186 -2.04 -5.01 -2.73
C ALA A 186 -3.50 -4.61 -2.99
N LEU A 187 -4.42 -5.58 -2.99
CA LEU A 187 -5.85 -5.34 -3.18
C LEU A 187 -6.43 -4.46 -2.06
N ALA A 188 -6.08 -4.77 -0.81
CA ALA A 188 -6.52 -3.98 0.34
C ALA A 188 -6.00 -2.53 0.26
N ALA A 189 -4.71 -2.34 -0.08
CA ALA A 189 -4.14 -1.02 -0.29
C ALA A 189 -4.83 -0.26 -1.43
N ALA A 190 -5.12 -0.93 -2.55
CA ALA A 190 -5.82 -0.33 -3.69
C ALA A 190 -7.24 0.10 -3.36
N ILE A 191 -8.00 -0.71 -2.61
CA ILE A 191 -9.36 -0.37 -2.17
C ILE A 191 -9.34 0.88 -1.28
N ILE A 192 -8.45 0.94 -0.29
CA ILE A 192 -8.34 2.10 0.60
C ILE A 192 -7.89 3.34 -0.17
N ALA A 193 -6.92 3.22 -1.07
CA ALA A 193 -6.50 4.33 -1.92
C ALA A 193 -7.67 4.86 -2.76
N ALA A 194 -8.43 3.99 -3.40
CA ALA A 194 -9.57 4.37 -4.23
C ALA A 194 -10.70 5.06 -3.44
N THR A 195 -10.91 4.68 -2.18
CA THR A 195 -11.93 5.29 -1.33
C THR A 195 -11.50 6.65 -0.78
N THR A 196 -10.20 6.83 -0.49
CA THR A 196 -9.67 8.09 0.04
C THR A 196 -9.52 9.16 -1.03
N TRP A 197 -9.14 8.82 -2.27
CA TRP A 197 -8.99 9.78 -3.36
C TRP A 197 -10.32 10.31 -3.90
N ARG A 198 -11.42 9.57 -3.76
CA ARG A 198 -12.75 10.04 -4.14
C ARG A 198 -13.33 11.10 -3.19
N ALA A 199 -12.74 11.27 -2.03
CA ALA A 199 -13.21 12.23 -1.03
C ALA A 199 -12.73 13.67 -1.25
N ASP A 200 -11.82 13.93 -2.18
CA ASP A 200 -11.44 15.28 -2.59
C ASP A 200 -12.34 15.75 -3.75
N PRO A 201 -13.42 16.51 -3.48
CA PRO A 201 -14.16 17.13 -4.56
C PRO A 201 -13.23 18.15 -5.22
N VAL A 202 -12.80 17.84 -6.44
CA VAL A 202 -12.16 18.82 -7.32
C VAL A 202 -13.08 20.04 -7.32
N ALA A 203 -12.57 21.16 -6.83
CA ALA A 203 -13.24 22.45 -6.89
C ALA A 203 -13.35 22.87 -8.38
N THR A 204 -14.27 22.24 -9.11
CA THR A 204 -14.74 22.63 -10.44
C THR A 204 -15.75 23.78 -10.29
N GLY A 205 -15.29 24.89 -9.77
CA GLY A 205 -16.15 26.03 -9.58
C GLY A 205 -15.36 27.33 -9.51
N SER A 206 -14.97 27.88 -10.65
CA SER A 206 -14.81 29.33 -10.85
C SER A 206 -14.18 29.73 -12.19
N VAL A 207 -14.50 29.07 -13.27
CA VAL A 207 -14.10 29.57 -14.61
C VAL A 207 -15.25 30.19 -15.39
N SER A 208 -16.46 30.24 -14.84
CA SER A 208 -17.65 30.66 -15.59
C SER A 208 -18.17 32.08 -15.29
N ALA A 209 -17.43 32.93 -14.59
CA ALA A 209 -17.91 34.27 -14.24
C ALA A 209 -17.10 35.47 -14.85
N ALA A 210 -16.16 35.20 -15.74
CA ALA A 210 -15.29 36.27 -16.29
C ALA A 210 -15.56 36.64 -17.76
N SER A 211 -16.62 36.11 -18.38
CA SER A 211 -16.88 36.41 -19.80
C SER A 211 -18.08 37.33 -20.10
N GLU A 212 -18.67 37.94 -19.06
CA GLU A 212 -19.91 38.73 -19.26
C GLU A 212 -19.81 40.18 -18.82
N SER A 213 -18.66 40.85 -19.01
CA SER A 213 -18.56 42.29 -18.86
C SER A 213 -17.80 42.91 -20.04
N SER A 214 -18.35 42.80 -21.23
CA SER A 214 -18.00 43.69 -22.34
C SER A 214 -18.85 44.96 -22.21
N PRO A 215 -18.27 46.16 -22.00
CA PRO A 215 -19.04 47.41 -22.05
C PRO A 215 -19.41 47.69 -23.53
N GLN A 216 -20.69 47.79 -23.79
CA GLN A 216 -21.24 48.33 -25.03
C GLN A 216 -20.85 49.82 -25.07
N VAL A 217 -20.00 50.18 -26.05
CA VAL A 217 -19.73 51.55 -26.41
C VAL A 217 -20.77 51.99 -27.44
N HIS A 218 -21.58 53.01 -27.06
CA HIS A 218 -22.40 53.80 -27.95
C HIS A 218 -21.68 55.07 -28.34
#